data_e6152c7d69b16f0560f2d94cb67f1f30
#
_entry.id   e6152c7d69b16f0560f2d94cb67f1f30
#
_cell.length_a   1.000
_cell.length_b   1.000
_cell.length_c   1.000
_cell.angle_alpha   90.00
_cell.angle_beta   90.00
_cell.angle_gamma   90.00
#
_symmetry.space_group_name_H-M   'P 1'
#
loop_
_entity.id
_entity.type
_entity.pdbx_description
1 polymer ?
#
loop_
_entity_poly.entity_id
_entity_poly.type
_entity_poly.pdbx_seq_one_letter_code
_entity_poly.pdbx_strand_id
1 'polypeptide(L)'
;QISEKSDTPKQQINIIPGWVEPSDMVEIKRITREMGIPTVVFPDTSGVLDTPQTGKYNMFPKGGTTINELKTTGDSIATIALGITCSGDAAKELDRKHKVPCQIIDLPIGLKATDRFIEAIRSAAGVSVPESINDERGRLVDMITDMQQYFYNKKFAIFGDPDQVVALTEFLTDLNMVPSYIITGTSNLRGKKFEDRIAKILGDDYPDTKVMVSDMYMLHQLIKNESVDLLIGNTYGKYIARDEDI
;
A
#
# COMPACT_ATOMS: atom_id res chain seq x y z
N GLN A 1 7.33 18.44 -12.42
CA GLN A 1 7.49 19.74 -13.11
C GLN A 1 6.69 20.86 -12.44
N ILE A 2 5.57 20.58 -11.78
CA ILE A 2 4.69 21.57 -11.12
C ILE A 2 5.22 22.01 -9.74
N SER A 3 5.94 21.14 -9.04
CA SER A 3 6.50 21.42 -7.73
C SER A 3 7.49 22.59 -7.80
N GLU A 4 7.31 23.53 -6.91
CA GLU A 4 8.14 24.72 -6.73
C GLU A 4 8.81 24.67 -5.34
N LYS A 5 9.91 25.40 -5.16
CA LYS A 5 10.54 25.57 -3.84
C LYS A 5 10.67 27.05 -3.57
N SER A 6 10.15 27.49 -2.43
CA SER A 6 10.31 28.84 -1.93
C SER A 6 11.43 28.91 -0.87
N ASP A 7 11.76 30.11 -0.44
CA ASP A 7 12.71 30.33 0.66
C ASP A 7 12.11 30.07 2.05
N THR A 8 10.83 29.68 2.09
CA THR A 8 10.08 29.47 3.35
C THR A 8 9.62 28.02 3.45
N PRO A 9 10.40 27.13 4.08
CA PRO A 9 9.98 25.76 4.33
C PRO A 9 8.66 25.70 5.09
N LYS A 10 7.81 24.73 4.73
CA LYS A 10 6.52 24.49 5.36
C LYS A 10 6.60 23.27 6.29
N GLN A 11 6.04 23.40 7.48
CA GLN A 11 5.86 22.27 8.41
C GLN A 11 4.73 21.35 7.93
N GLN A 12 4.96 20.72 6.79
CA GLN A 12 4.06 19.76 6.15
C GLN A 12 4.86 18.59 5.59
N ILE A 13 4.22 17.46 5.42
CA ILE A 13 4.79 16.29 4.72
C ILE A 13 4.05 16.04 3.41
N ASN A 14 4.77 15.42 2.48
CA ASN A 14 4.18 14.86 1.27
C ASN A 14 3.90 13.38 1.47
N ILE A 15 2.76 12.89 0.98
CA ILE A 15 2.52 11.46 0.85
C ILE A 15 2.19 11.15 -0.60
N ILE A 16 2.95 10.18 -1.16
CA ILE A 16 2.64 9.60 -2.46
C ILE A 16 2.01 8.23 -2.17
N PRO A 17 0.67 8.09 -2.34
CA PRO A 17 -0.08 6.97 -1.75
C PRO A 17 0.10 5.63 -2.49
N GLY A 18 0.72 5.64 -3.68
CA GLY A 18 0.84 4.44 -4.50
C GLY A 18 -0.43 4.11 -5.28
N TRP A 19 -0.58 2.85 -5.63
CA TRP A 19 -1.75 2.35 -6.33
C TRP A 19 -2.78 1.85 -5.32
N VAL A 20 -3.60 2.76 -4.82
CA VAL A 20 -4.60 2.53 -3.78
C VAL A 20 -5.93 3.18 -4.15
N GLU A 21 -7.01 2.80 -3.47
CA GLU A 21 -8.36 3.31 -3.71
C GLU A 21 -8.58 4.68 -3.02
N PRO A 22 -9.60 5.46 -3.45
CA PRO A 22 -9.91 6.74 -2.81
C PRO A 22 -10.15 6.65 -1.30
N SER A 23 -10.78 5.57 -0.82
CA SER A 23 -11.01 5.32 0.60
C SER A 23 -9.72 5.21 1.40
N ASP A 24 -8.68 4.58 0.82
CA ASP A 24 -7.37 4.47 1.45
C ASP A 24 -6.69 5.85 1.58
N MET A 25 -6.86 6.71 0.56
CA MET A 25 -6.37 8.09 0.62
C MET A 25 -7.09 8.91 1.70
N VAL A 26 -8.38 8.68 1.91
CA VAL A 26 -9.15 9.28 3.02
C VAL A 26 -8.58 8.82 4.36
N GLU A 27 -8.27 7.54 4.50
CA GLU A 27 -7.70 6.98 5.72
C GLU A 27 -6.29 7.53 6.00
N ILE A 28 -5.43 7.62 4.99
CA ILE A 28 -4.11 8.28 5.09
C ILE A 28 -4.25 9.71 5.62
N LYS A 29 -5.20 10.47 5.06
CA LYS A 29 -5.47 11.85 5.51
C LYS A 29 -6.05 11.90 6.93
N ARG A 30 -6.85 10.92 7.35
CA ARG A 30 -7.34 10.80 8.72
C ARG A 30 -6.19 10.63 9.71
N ILE A 31 -5.33 9.64 9.45
CA ILE A 31 -4.17 9.32 10.28
C ILE A 31 -3.25 10.54 10.43
N THR A 32 -2.87 11.17 9.32
CA THR A 32 -1.98 12.34 9.38
C THR A 32 -2.60 13.53 10.10
N ARG A 33 -3.91 13.72 9.98
CA ARG A 33 -4.65 14.76 10.71
C ARG A 33 -4.66 14.48 12.22
N GLU A 34 -4.89 13.24 12.63
CA GLU A 34 -4.82 12.85 14.04
C GLU A 34 -3.42 13.02 14.62
N MET A 35 -2.39 12.73 13.82
CA MET A 35 -1.00 13.00 14.20
C MET A 35 -0.64 14.50 14.19
N GLY A 36 -1.57 15.37 13.80
CA GLY A 36 -1.40 16.82 13.86
C GLY A 36 -0.44 17.40 12.82
N ILE A 37 -0.18 16.70 11.73
CA ILE A 37 0.73 17.14 10.66
C ILE A 37 -0.03 17.52 9.38
N PRO A 38 0.11 18.77 8.88
CA PRO A 38 -0.37 19.15 7.56
C PRO A 38 0.26 18.27 6.48
N THR A 39 -0.57 17.75 5.58
CA THR A 39 -0.13 16.75 4.61
C THR A 39 -0.67 17.07 3.22
N VAL A 40 0.19 16.94 2.22
CA VAL A 40 -0.18 16.98 0.80
C VAL A 40 -0.10 15.54 0.26
N VAL A 41 -1.27 14.97 -0.05
CA VAL A 41 -1.37 13.65 -0.69
C VAL A 41 -1.45 13.84 -2.20
N PHE A 42 -0.56 13.22 -2.98
CA PHE A 42 -0.61 13.33 -4.44
C PHE A 42 -0.03 12.09 -5.15
N PRO A 43 -0.72 11.62 -6.21
CA PRO A 43 -2.05 12.03 -6.63
C PRO A 43 -3.10 11.70 -5.59
N ASP A 44 -4.15 12.49 -5.48
CA ASP A 44 -5.29 12.23 -4.62
C ASP A 44 -6.56 12.18 -5.48
N THR A 45 -7.26 11.07 -5.43
CA THR A 45 -8.51 10.83 -6.17
C THR A 45 -9.73 10.80 -5.26
N SER A 46 -9.53 10.96 -3.95
CA SER A 46 -10.62 10.96 -2.98
C SER A 46 -11.50 12.21 -3.10
N GLY A 47 -12.80 12.01 -2.94
CA GLY A 47 -13.78 13.07 -3.21
C GLY A 47 -13.97 13.39 -4.70
N VAL A 48 -13.27 12.66 -5.60
CA VAL A 48 -13.41 12.80 -7.06
C VAL A 48 -14.01 11.54 -7.66
N LEU A 49 -13.35 10.39 -7.46
CA LEU A 49 -13.79 9.11 -8.02
C LEU A 49 -14.87 8.42 -7.17
N ASP A 50 -14.96 8.75 -5.90
CA ASP A 50 -15.89 8.20 -4.91
C ASP A 50 -17.03 9.18 -4.53
N THR A 51 -17.29 10.17 -5.37
CA THR A 51 -18.41 11.12 -5.14
C THR A 51 -19.77 10.45 -5.28
N PRO A 52 -20.76 10.84 -4.47
CA PRO A 52 -22.12 10.35 -4.60
C PRO A 52 -22.74 10.63 -5.98
N GLN A 53 -23.51 9.69 -6.49
CA GLN A 53 -24.30 9.86 -7.71
C GLN A 53 -25.46 10.85 -7.45
N THR A 54 -25.31 12.08 -7.94
CA THR A 54 -26.32 13.15 -7.75
C THR A 54 -27.27 13.32 -8.95
N GLY A 55 -27.09 12.51 -10.00
CA GLY A 55 -27.80 12.68 -11.28
C GLY A 55 -27.34 13.88 -12.10
N LYS A 56 -26.37 14.65 -11.63
CA LYS A 56 -25.76 15.77 -12.35
C LYS A 56 -24.29 15.44 -12.63
N TYR A 57 -23.93 15.45 -13.91
CA TYR A 57 -22.53 15.30 -14.31
C TYR A 57 -21.75 16.57 -13.98
N ASN A 58 -20.63 16.44 -13.29
CA ASN A 58 -19.65 17.49 -13.09
C ASN A 58 -18.28 16.99 -13.58
N MET A 59 -17.75 17.63 -14.62
CA MET A 59 -16.46 17.26 -15.21
C MET A 59 -15.30 17.47 -14.24
N PHE A 60 -15.40 18.43 -13.33
CA PHE A 60 -14.38 18.75 -12.33
C PHE A 60 -15.03 18.79 -10.94
N PRO A 61 -15.30 17.63 -10.33
CA PRO A 61 -15.85 17.57 -8.99
C PRO A 61 -14.86 18.17 -7.99
N LYS A 62 -15.36 18.63 -6.85
CA LYS A 62 -14.52 19.11 -5.75
C LYS A 62 -13.91 17.91 -5.05
N GLY A 63 -12.60 17.90 -4.87
CA GLY A 63 -11.85 16.84 -4.20
C GLY A 63 -10.42 16.76 -4.74
N GLY A 64 -9.69 15.79 -4.25
CA GLY A 64 -8.31 15.57 -4.67
C GLY A 64 -7.35 16.68 -4.23
N THR A 65 -6.17 16.70 -4.83
CA THR A 65 -5.11 17.67 -4.56
C THR A 65 -5.13 18.79 -5.60
N THR A 66 -5.14 20.03 -5.14
CA THR A 66 -5.13 21.20 -6.02
C THR A 66 -3.74 21.47 -6.61
N ILE A 67 -3.70 22.18 -7.75
CA ILE A 67 -2.42 22.62 -8.35
C ILE A 67 -1.62 23.51 -7.38
N ASN A 68 -2.31 24.33 -6.57
CA ASN A 68 -1.65 25.18 -5.59
C ASN A 68 -0.97 24.36 -4.48
N GLU A 69 -1.59 23.28 -4.00
CA GLU A 69 -0.96 22.34 -3.06
C GLU A 69 0.23 21.63 -3.69
N LEU A 70 0.09 21.15 -4.93
CA LEU A 70 1.20 20.52 -5.66
C LEU A 70 2.42 21.45 -5.80
N LYS A 71 2.19 22.74 -6.01
CA LYS A 71 3.30 23.72 -6.05
C LYS A 71 4.09 23.76 -4.76
N THR A 72 3.42 23.58 -3.62
CA THR A 72 4.08 23.66 -2.29
C THR A 72 4.87 22.40 -1.90
N THR A 73 4.80 21.34 -2.67
CA THR A 73 5.43 20.06 -2.31
C THR A 73 6.96 20.14 -2.22
N GLY A 74 7.58 21.07 -2.90
CA GLY A 74 9.03 21.33 -2.78
C GLY A 74 9.46 22.04 -1.50
N ASP A 75 8.51 22.58 -0.73
CA ASP A 75 8.75 23.25 0.55
C ASP A 75 8.51 22.32 1.76
N SER A 76 8.04 21.10 1.52
CA SER A 76 7.74 20.13 2.58
C SER A 76 9.00 19.64 3.29
N ILE A 77 8.88 19.27 4.55
CA ILE A 77 9.99 18.76 5.38
C ILE A 77 10.42 17.35 4.98
N ALA A 78 9.49 16.54 4.47
CA ALA A 78 9.75 15.17 4.01
C ALA A 78 8.71 14.69 3.02
N THR A 79 9.04 13.63 2.28
CA THR A 79 8.13 12.85 1.44
C THR A 79 8.11 11.39 1.91
N ILE A 80 6.92 10.85 2.16
CA ILE A 80 6.71 9.43 2.42
C ILE A 80 6.03 8.84 1.18
N ALA A 81 6.69 7.88 0.54
CA ALA A 81 6.17 7.21 -0.64
C ALA A 81 5.74 5.78 -0.28
N LEU A 82 4.47 5.47 -0.54
CA LEU A 82 3.87 4.16 -0.30
C LEU A 82 3.90 3.35 -1.59
N GLY A 83 4.47 2.13 -1.50
CA GLY A 83 4.69 1.30 -2.68
C GLY A 83 5.98 1.65 -3.43
N ILE A 84 6.94 0.74 -3.39
CA ILE A 84 8.27 0.93 -3.98
C ILE A 84 8.18 1.07 -5.50
N THR A 85 7.28 0.28 -6.12
CA THR A 85 7.15 0.21 -7.59
C THR A 85 6.46 1.46 -8.14
N CYS A 86 5.33 1.85 -7.55
CA CYS A 86 4.52 2.95 -8.07
C CYS A 86 5.04 4.34 -7.67
N SER A 87 5.50 4.51 -6.42
CA SER A 87 5.75 5.83 -5.84
C SER A 87 7.23 6.20 -5.71
N GLY A 88 8.12 5.20 -5.68
CA GLY A 88 9.51 5.42 -5.32
C GLY A 88 10.28 6.37 -6.22
N ASP A 89 10.06 6.35 -7.52
CA ASP A 89 10.79 7.20 -8.46
C ASP A 89 10.35 8.67 -8.36
N ALA A 90 9.06 8.92 -8.12
CA ALA A 90 8.54 10.28 -7.93
C ALA A 90 9.11 10.93 -6.65
N ALA A 91 9.20 10.17 -5.55
CA ALA A 91 9.79 10.64 -4.30
C ALA A 91 11.28 10.98 -4.46
N LYS A 92 12.04 10.12 -5.13
CA LYS A 92 13.47 10.37 -5.43
C LYS A 92 13.69 11.58 -6.31
N GLU A 93 12.82 11.80 -7.29
CA GLU A 93 12.92 12.97 -8.16
C GLU A 93 12.63 14.27 -7.39
N LEU A 94 11.68 14.25 -6.46
CA LEU A 94 11.39 15.40 -5.59
C LEU A 94 12.59 15.70 -4.66
N ASP A 95 13.21 14.70 -4.08
CA ASP A 95 14.43 14.84 -3.29
C ASP A 95 15.58 15.37 -4.16
N ARG A 96 15.81 14.78 -5.31
CA ARG A 96 16.87 15.24 -6.23
C ARG A 96 16.72 16.71 -6.61
N LYS A 97 15.49 17.14 -6.94
CA LYS A 97 15.19 18.47 -7.47
C LYS A 97 15.10 19.53 -6.37
N HIS A 98 14.42 19.24 -5.28
CA HIS A 98 14.09 20.21 -4.24
C HIS A 98 14.75 19.94 -2.88
N LYS A 99 15.51 18.84 -2.75
CA LYS A 99 16.13 18.41 -1.50
C LYS A 99 15.11 18.19 -0.39
N VAL A 100 13.96 17.62 -0.76
CA VAL A 100 12.95 17.13 0.19
C VAL A 100 13.27 15.67 0.49
N PRO A 101 13.79 15.34 1.68
CA PRO A 101 14.22 13.97 2.00
C PRO A 101 13.03 13.01 1.85
N CYS A 102 13.29 11.81 1.33
CA CYS A 102 12.23 10.85 1.09
C CYS A 102 12.46 9.51 1.80
N GLN A 103 11.38 8.95 2.33
CA GLN A 103 11.28 7.57 2.78
C GLN A 103 10.36 6.81 1.85
N ILE A 104 10.80 5.63 1.39
CA ILE A 104 10.03 4.77 0.49
C ILE A 104 9.77 3.47 1.25
N ILE A 105 8.51 3.19 1.51
CA ILE A 105 8.07 2.03 2.28
C ILE A 105 7.02 1.25 1.51
N ASP A 106 6.78 0.01 1.89
CA ASP A 106 5.68 -0.79 1.34
C ASP A 106 4.33 -0.21 1.76
N LEU A 107 3.26 -0.64 1.07
CA LEU A 107 1.90 -0.22 1.43
C LEU A 107 1.58 -0.61 2.87
N PRO A 108 0.95 0.27 3.66
CA PRO A 108 0.67 0.02 5.08
C PRO A 108 -0.53 -0.92 5.27
N ILE A 109 -0.41 -2.16 4.79
CA ILE A 109 -1.41 -3.21 4.94
C ILE A 109 -0.98 -4.16 6.07
N GLY A 110 -1.84 -4.30 7.07
CA GLY A 110 -1.55 -5.09 8.27
C GLY A 110 -0.76 -4.33 9.34
N LEU A 111 -0.62 -4.97 10.51
CA LEU A 111 -0.10 -4.33 11.72
C LEU A 111 1.33 -3.79 11.57
N LYS A 112 2.26 -4.64 11.15
CA LYS A 112 3.67 -4.27 11.04
C LYS A 112 3.92 -3.18 10.00
N ALA A 113 3.25 -3.25 8.84
CA ALA A 113 3.40 -2.27 7.78
C ALA A 113 2.79 -0.92 8.20
N THR A 114 1.65 -0.94 8.91
CA THR A 114 1.04 0.28 9.47
C THR A 114 1.92 0.89 10.56
N ASP A 115 2.52 0.08 11.44
CA ASP A 115 3.48 0.58 12.44
C ASP A 115 4.67 1.29 11.77
N ARG A 116 5.20 0.74 10.65
CA ARG A 116 6.27 1.41 9.87
C ARG A 116 5.81 2.73 9.26
N PHE A 117 4.57 2.80 8.79
CA PHE A 117 4.02 4.05 8.24
C PHE A 117 3.84 5.12 9.32
N ILE A 118 3.28 4.78 10.47
CA ILE A 118 3.14 5.69 11.62
C ILE A 118 4.51 6.19 12.09
N GLU A 119 5.49 5.29 12.19
CA GLU A 119 6.85 5.64 12.58
C GLU A 119 7.53 6.55 11.54
N ALA A 120 7.30 6.33 10.25
CA ALA A 120 7.81 7.21 9.20
C ALA A 120 7.26 8.64 9.34
N ILE A 121 5.96 8.80 9.64
CA ILE A 121 5.34 10.12 9.90
C ILE A 121 5.95 10.72 11.18
N ARG A 122 5.98 9.96 12.27
CA ARG A 122 6.50 10.40 13.57
C ARG A 122 7.94 10.92 13.45
N SER A 123 8.78 10.14 12.80
CA SER A 123 10.20 10.44 12.60
C SER A 123 10.41 11.66 11.68
N ALA A 124 9.66 11.73 10.57
CA ALA A 124 9.77 12.82 9.60
C ALA A 124 9.30 14.16 10.14
N ALA A 125 8.20 14.16 10.90
CA ALA A 125 7.55 15.38 11.40
C ALA A 125 7.95 15.78 12.83
N GLY A 126 8.61 14.88 13.58
CA GLY A 126 8.96 15.10 14.98
C GLY A 126 7.74 15.16 15.91
N VAL A 127 6.64 14.48 15.54
CA VAL A 127 5.38 14.47 16.31
C VAL A 127 5.28 13.22 17.17
N SER A 128 4.41 13.23 18.20
CA SER A 128 4.07 12.03 18.97
C SER A 128 2.93 11.27 18.33
N VAL A 129 2.89 9.95 18.56
CA VAL A 129 1.73 9.14 18.19
C VAL A 129 0.61 9.39 19.21
N PRO A 130 -0.60 9.82 18.79
CA PRO A 130 -1.71 10.05 19.70
C PRO A 130 -2.27 8.76 20.28
N GLU A 131 -2.88 8.86 21.45
CA GLU A 131 -3.47 7.71 22.16
C GLU A 131 -4.57 7.03 21.32
N SER A 132 -5.36 7.81 20.56
CA SER A 132 -6.39 7.27 19.66
C SER A 132 -5.84 6.24 18.66
N ILE A 133 -4.68 6.51 18.07
CA ILE A 133 -4.01 5.56 17.15
C ILE A 133 -3.46 4.34 17.90
N ASN A 134 -2.90 4.54 19.10
CA ASN A 134 -2.44 3.42 19.92
C ASN A 134 -3.60 2.52 20.36
N ASP A 135 -4.76 3.09 20.66
CA ASP A 135 -5.98 2.36 21.01
C ASP A 135 -6.52 1.57 19.80
N GLU A 136 -6.51 2.16 18.60
CA GLU A 136 -6.88 1.44 17.37
C GLU A 136 -5.95 0.25 17.14
N ARG A 137 -4.65 0.47 17.31
CA ARG A 137 -3.65 -0.59 17.22
C ARG A 137 -3.91 -1.71 18.25
N GLY A 138 -4.21 -1.34 19.50
CA GLY A 138 -4.55 -2.30 20.55
C GLY A 138 -5.76 -3.15 20.20
N ARG A 139 -6.85 -2.52 19.73
CA ARG A 139 -8.05 -3.22 19.27
C ARG A 139 -7.78 -4.16 18.09
N LEU A 140 -6.90 -3.75 17.16
CA LEU A 140 -6.51 -4.61 16.03
C LEU A 140 -5.74 -5.84 16.50
N VAL A 141 -4.81 -5.69 17.46
CA VAL A 141 -4.05 -6.82 18.03
C VAL A 141 -5.00 -7.82 18.70
N ASP A 142 -5.97 -7.35 19.46
CA ASP A 142 -6.99 -8.17 20.11
C ASP A 142 -7.82 -8.93 19.07
N MET A 143 -8.31 -8.22 18.04
CA MET A 143 -9.04 -8.83 16.92
C MET A 143 -8.21 -9.89 16.18
N ILE A 144 -6.95 -9.63 15.88
CA ILE A 144 -6.06 -10.61 15.22
C ILE A 144 -5.93 -11.86 16.07
N THR A 145 -5.78 -11.70 17.39
CA THR A 145 -5.67 -12.83 18.32
C THR A 145 -6.93 -13.69 18.31
N ASP A 146 -8.10 -13.08 18.36
CA ASP A 146 -9.38 -13.79 18.33
C ASP A 146 -9.63 -14.50 17.00
N MET A 147 -9.22 -13.89 15.90
CA MET A 147 -9.45 -14.39 14.55
C MET A 147 -8.40 -15.41 14.08
N GLN A 148 -7.27 -15.55 14.77
CA GLN A 148 -6.16 -16.40 14.34
C GLN A 148 -6.57 -17.83 14.04
N GLN A 149 -7.51 -18.40 14.81
CA GLN A 149 -8.01 -19.76 14.61
C GLN A 149 -8.60 -20.02 13.21
N TYR A 150 -9.07 -18.98 12.52
CA TYR A 150 -9.66 -19.09 11.18
C TYR A 150 -8.63 -19.01 10.06
N PHE A 151 -7.48 -18.41 10.33
CA PHE A 151 -6.42 -18.18 9.33
C PHE A 151 -5.24 -19.13 9.47
N TYR A 152 -4.99 -19.61 10.69
CA TYR A 152 -3.83 -20.44 11.00
C TYR A 152 -3.70 -21.64 10.06
N ASN A 153 -2.54 -21.73 9.43
CA ASN A 153 -2.15 -22.80 8.50
C ASN A 153 -3.04 -22.94 7.24
N LYS A 154 -3.86 -21.93 6.92
CA LYS A 154 -4.60 -21.90 5.67
C LYS A 154 -3.70 -21.53 4.50
N LYS A 155 -3.80 -22.27 3.39
CA LYS A 155 -3.05 -22.01 2.17
C LYS A 155 -3.66 -20.86 1.38
N PHE A 156 -2.82 -19.95 0.87
CA PHE A 156 -3.32 -18.89 0.00
C PHE A 156 -2.53 -18.77 -1.30
N ALA A 157 -3.24 -18.30 -2.32
CA ALA A 157 -2.68 -17.79 -3.56
C ALA A 157 -3.03 -16.31 -3.71
N ILE A 158 -2.09 -15.52 -4.22
CA ILE A 158 -2.30 -14.09 -4.46
C ILE A 158 -1.74 -13.66 -5.80
N PHE A 159 -2.49 -12.80 -6.51
CA PHE A 159 -2.02 -12.20 -7.76
C PHE A 159 -2.52 -10.76 -7.88
N GLY A 160 -1.73 -9.91 -8.53
CA GLY A 160 -2.10 -8.49 -8.73
C GLY A 160 -0.93 -7.57 -8.97
N ASP A 161 -1.12 -6.31 -8.58
CA ASP A 161 -0.07 -5.31 -8.59
C ASP A 161 1.05 -5.67 -7.61
N PRO A 162 2.33 -5.51 -7.99
CA PRO A 162 3.45 -5.98 -7.18
C PRO A 162 3.51 -5.34 -5.78
N ASP A 163 3.15 -4.06 -5.62
CA ASP A 163 3.20 -3.43 -4.30
C ASP A 163 2.09 -3.93 -3.39
N GLN A 164 0.88 -4.18 -3.93
CA GLN A 164 -0.24 -4.78 -3.19
C GLN A 164 0.06 -6.24 -2.83
N VAL A 165 0.57 -7.01 -3.79
CA VAL A 165 0.90 -8.43 -3.56
C VAL A 165 1.96 -8.58 -2.48
N VAL A 166 3.01 -7.76 -2.49
CA VAL A 166 4.05 -7.77 -1.45
C VAL A 166 3.47 -7.44 -0.07
N ALA A 167 2.69 -6.37 0.03
CA ALA A 167 2.12 -5.95 1.32
C ALA A 167 1.10 -6.96 1.87
N LEU A 168 0.23 -7.51 1.02
CA LEU A 168 -0.72 -8.55 1.41
C LEU A 168 -0.01 -9.86 1.78
N THR A 169 1.07 -10.22 1.09
CA THR A 169 1.86 -11.41 1.47
C THR A 169 2.43 -11.26 2.88
N GLU A 170 3.03 -10.11 3.22
CA GLU A 170 3.52 -9.86 4.58
C GLU A 170 2.37 -9.96 5.59
N PHE A 171 1.25 -9.32 5.33
CA PHE A 171 0.09 -9.35 6.22
C PHE A 171 -0.44 -10.77 6.46
N LEU A 172 -0.64 -11.56 5.39
CA LEU A 172 -1.19 -12.91 5.51
C LEU A 172 -0.22 -13.87 6.20
N THR A 173 1.09 -13.75 5.94
CA THR A 173 2.09 -14.54 6.66
C THR A 173 2.17 -14.15 8.15
N ASP A 174 1.95 -12.89 8.50
CA ASP A 174 1.83 -12.45 9.89
C ASP A 174 0.60 -13.06 10.61
N LEU A 175 -0.44 -13.41 9.86
CA LEU A 175 -1.59 -14.18 10.37
C LEU A 175 -1.34 -15.70 10.42
N ASN A 176 -0.10 -16.14 10.17
CA ASN A 176 0.32 -17.55 10.09
C ASN A 176 -0.43 -18.35 8.98
N MET A 177 -0.79 -17.68 7.89
CA MET A 177 -1.23 -18.36 6.67
C MET A 177 -0.04 -18.85 5.86
N VAL A 178 -0.24 -19.88 5.04
CA VAL A 178 0.81 -20.52 4.24
C VAL A 178 0.71 -20.04 2.79
N PRO A 179 1.72 -19.29 2.29
CA PRO A 179 1.75 -18.84 0.90
C PRO A 179 2.06 -20.01 -0.04
N SER A 180 1.16 -20.33 -0.98
CA SER A 180 1.42 -21.34 -2.02
C SER A 180 1.85 -20.69 -3.33
N TYR A 181 1.12 -19.69 -3.81
CA TYR A 181 1.38 -19.03 -5.09
C TYR A 181 1.32 -17.52 -4.93
N ILE A 182 2.41 -16.83 -5.29
CA ILE A 182 2.54 -15.39 -5.23
C ILE A 182 2.91 -14.89 -6.62
N ILE A 183 1.97 -14.25 -7.31
CA ILE A 183 2.11 -13.94 -8.73
C ILE A 183 1.82 -12.48 -9.01
N THR A 184 2.64 -11.87 -9.87
CA THR A 184 2.32 -10.58 -10.48
C THR A 184 2.45 -10.67 -11.99
N GLY A 185 1.57 -9.96 -12.73
CA GLY A 185 1.67 -9.80 -14.18
C GLY A 185 2.61 -8.66 -14.60
N THR A 186 3.12 -7.89 -13.64
CA THR A 186 3.98 -6.74 -13.91
C THR A 186 5.43 -7.15 -14.00
N SER A 187 6.06 -6.94 -15.15
CA SER A 187 7.48 -7.26 -15.35
C SER A 187 8.39 -6.47 -14.41
N ASN A 188 9.52 -7.09 -14.08
CA ASN A 188 10.55 -6.45 -13.24
C ASN A 188 11.16 -5.22 -13.92
N LEU A 189 10.69 -4.03 -13.55
CA LEU A 189 11.21 -2.78 -14.05
C LEU A 189 12.35 -2.27 -13.14
N ARG A 190 13.49 -1.90 -13.75
CA ARG A 190 14.59 -1.14 -13.13
C ARG A 190 15.22 -1.82 -11.89
N GLY A 191 15.35 -3.15 -11.89
CA GLY A 191 16.05 -3.87 -10.82
C GLY A 191 15.30 -3.94 -9.48
N LYS A 192 14.04 -3.56 -9.46
CA LYS A 192 13.13 -3.75 -8.31
C LYS A 192 12.51 -5.13 -8.40
N LYS A 193 13.29 -6.14 -8.13
CA LYS A 193 12.86 -7.52 -8.30
C LYS A 193 11.75 -7.86 -7.31
N PHE A 194 10.60 -8.19 -7.85
CA PHE A 194 9.44 -8.62 -7.09
C PHE A 194 9.77 -9.83 -6.22
N GLU A 195 10.44 -10.82 -6.82
CA GLU A 195 10.84 -12.05 -6.15
C GLU A 195 11.76 -11.80 -4.96
N ASP A 196 12.71 -10.86 -5.08
CA ASP A 196 13.65 -10.52 -3.99
C ASP A 196 12.92 -9.88 -2.79
N ARG A 197 11.84 -9.13 -3.04
CA ARG A 197 11.01 -8.53 -1.98
C ARG A 197 10.23 -9.60 -1.23
N ILE A 198 9.60 -10.51 -1.98
CA ILE A 198 8.87 -11.64 -1.39
C ILE A 198 9.82 -12.54 -0.62
N ALA A 199 11.00 -12.87 -1.17
CA ALA A 199 11.99 -13.70 -0.48
C ALA A 199 12.42 -13.11 0.89
N LYS A 200 12.50 -11.78 1.01
CA LYS A 200 12.79 -11.13 2.29
C LYS A 200 11.67 -11.30 3.32
N ILE A 201 10.42 -11.37 2.88
CA ILE A 201 9.27 -11.58 3.76
C ILE A 201 9.21 -13.04 4.21
N LEU A 202 9.38 -13.96 3.28
CA LEU A 202 9.21 -15.39 3.54
C LEU A 202 10.40 -16.02 4.29
N GLY A 203 11.61 -15.51 4.07
CA GLY A 203 12.82 -16.13 4.61
C GLY A 203 12.96 -17.59 4.18
N ASP A 204 13.37 -18.43 5.10
CA ASP A 204 13.48 -19.88 4.92
C ASP A 204 12.24 -20.65 5.40
N ASP A 205 11.21 -19.96 5.90
CA ASP A 205 10.05 -20.59 6.55
C ASP A 205 9.08 -21.22 5.53
N TYR A 206 9.10 -20.77 4.25
CA TYR A 206 8.18 -21.20 3.22
C TYR A 206 8.90 -21.64 1.92
N PRO A 207 9.69 -22.74 1.96
CA PRO A 207 10.55 -23.15 0.84
C PRO A 207 9.75 -23.60 -0.40
N ASP A 208 8.51 -24.06 -0.24
CA ASP A 208 7.69 -24.60 -1.31
C ASP A 208 6.86 -23.51 -2.03
N THR A 209 6.91 -22.27 -1.57
CA THR A 209 6.17 -21.15 -2.16
C THR A 209 6.66 -20.86 -3.58
N LYS A 210 5.74 -20.83 -4.54
CA LYS A 210 6.05 -20.44 -5.93
C LYS A 210 5.84 -18.95 -6.12
N VAL A 211 6.93 -18.22 -6.30
CA VAL A 211 6.95 -16.78 -6.54
C VAL A 211 7.37 -16.52 -7.98
N MET A 212 6.55 -15.80 -8.76
CA MET A 212 6.86 -15.57 -10.17
C MET A 212 6.16 -14.36 -10.77
N VAL A 213 6.75 -13.86 -11.84
CA VAL A 213 6.08 -12.93 -12.76
C VAL A 213 5.42 -13.79 -13.86
N SER A 214 4.09 -13.84 -13.87
CA SER A 214 3.34 -14.70 -14.79
C SER A 214 1.90 -14.22 -14.96
N ASP A 215 1.12 -14.93 -15.76
CA ASP A 215 -0.28 -14.64 -16.04
C ASP A 215 -1.26 -15.50 -15.20
N MET A 216 -2.53 -15.19 -15.33
CA MET A 216 -3.60 -15.90 -14.62
C MET A 216 -3.81 -17.32 -15.12
N TYR A 217 -3.43 -17.62 -16.37
CA TYR A 217 -3.51 -19.00 -16.90
C TYR A 217 -2.55 -19.92 -16.16
N MET A 218 -1.30 -19.47 -15.99
CA MET A 218 -0.32 -20.21 -15.20
C MET A 218 -0.78 -20.40 -13.74
N LEU A 219 -1.30 -19.35 -13.12
CA LEU A 219 -1.86 -19.46 -11.77
C LEU A 219 -2.95 -20.51 -11.68
N HIS A 220 -3.89 -20.54 -12.65
CA HIS A 220 -4.94 -21.53 -12.69
C HIS A 220 -4.39 -22.96 -12.84
N GLN A 221 -3.38 -23.16 -13.69
CA GLN A 221 -2.74 -24.49 -13.81
C GLN A 221 -2.04 -24.93 -12.51
N LEU A 222 -1.44 -24.02 -11.78
CA LEU A 222 -0.82 -24.31 -10.48
C LEU A 222 -1.88 -24.73 -9.44
N ILE A 223 -2.98 -23.99 -9.34
CA ILE A 223 -4.07 -24.27 -8.40
C ILE A 223 -4.75 -25.61 -8.73
N LYS A 224 -4.92 -25.96 -10.01
CA LYS A 224 -5.41 -27.28 -10.44
C LYS A 224 -4.55 -28.44 -9.95
N ASN A 225 -3.25 -28.24 -9.88
CA ASN A 225 -2.33 -29.29 -9.42
C ASN A 225 -2.31 -29.39 -7.88
N GLU A 226 -2.37 -28.26 -7.20
CA GLU A 226 -2.42 -28.18 -5.75
C GLU A 226 -3.31 -27.01 -5.32
N SER A 227 -4.46 -27.33 -4.74
CA SER A 227 -5.49 -26.37 -4.32
C SER A 227 -5.03 -25.50 -3.14
N VAL A 228 -5.68 -24.35 -2.98
CA VAL A 228 -5.51 -23.41 -1.87
C VAL A 228 -6.85 -23.18 -1.16
N ASP A 229 -6.81 -22.69 0.07
CA ASP A 229 -8.01 -22.33 0.83
C ASP A 229 -8.53 -20.94 0.49
N LEU A 230 -7.67 -20.06 -0.04
CA LEU A 230 -7.99 -18.66 -0.33
C LEU A 230 -7.27 -18.18 -1.59
N LEU A 231 -8.01 -17.57 -2.49
CA LEU A 231 -7.48 -16.88 -3.67
C LEU A 231 -7.76 -15.37 -3.58
N ILE A 232 -6.70 -14.56 -3.55
CA ILE A 232 -6.79 -13.10 -3.47
C ILE A 232 -6.31 -12.50 -4.79
N GLY A 233 -7.09 -11.55 -5.32
CA GLY A 233 -6.72 -10.84 -6.53
C GLY A 233 -7.84 -9.98 -7.10
N ASN A 234 -7.74 -9.63 -8.37
CA ASN A 234 -8.76 -8.84 -9.04
C ASN A 234 -10.04 -9.67 -9.36
N THR A 235 -11.05 -9.00 -9.89
CA THR A 235 -12.38 -9.58 -10.21
C THR A 235 -12.30 -10.84 -11.10
N TYR A 236 -11.28 -10.99 -11.93
CA TYR A 236 -11.15 -12.17 -12.80
C TYR A 236 -10.80 -13.44 -12.03
N GLY A 237 -10.22 -13.33 -10.84
CA GLY A 237 -9.94 -14.46 -9.96
C GLY A 237 -11.16 -15.28 -9.58
N LYS A 238 -12.35 -14.66 -9.57
CA LYS A 238 -13.62 -15.35 -9.29
C LYS A 238 -13.91 -16.54 -10.22
N TYR A 239 -13.39 -16.51 -11.46
CA TYR A 239 -13.59 -17.61 -12.39
C TYR A 239 -12.72 -18.80 -11.99
N ILE A 240 -11.48 -18.57 -11.62
CA ILE A 240 -10.59 -19.61 -11.10
C ILE A 240 -11.18 -20.20 -9.80
N ALA A 241 -11.59 -19.33 -8.86
CA ALA A 241 -12.16 -19.77 -7.61
C ALA A 241 -13.41 -20.65 -7.77
N ARG A 242 -14.28 -20.32 -8.75
CA ARG A 242 -15.48 -21.11 -9.06
C ARG A 242 -15.16 -22.46 -9.72
N ASP A 243 -14.14 -22.47 -10.60
CA ASP A 243 -13.77 -23.69 -11.32
C ASP A 243 -13.07 -24.70 -10.40
N GLU A 244 -12.41 -24.22 -9.33
CA GLU A 244 -11.60 -25.02 -8.41
C GLU A 244 -12.19 -25.13 -6.98
N ASP A 245 -13.43 -24.68 -6.78
CA ASP A 245 -14.15 -24.74 -5.49
C ASP A 245 -13.40 -24.05 -4.31
N ILE A 246 -12.82 -22.85 -4.55
CA ILE A 246 -12.11 -22.02 -3.56
C ILE A 246 -13.04 -20.92 -3.02
#